data_3476760bdc9a8d1b20d28ba204a8d032
#
_entry.id   3476760bdc9a8d1b20d28ba204a8d032
#
_cell.length_a   1.000
_cell.length_b   1.000
_cell.length_c   1.000
_cell.angle_alpha   90.00
_cell.angle_beta   90.00
_cell.angle_gamma   90.00
#
_symmetry.space_group_name_H-M   'P 1'
#
loop_
_entity.id
_entity.type
_entity.pdbx_description
1 polymer ?
#
loop_
_entity_poly.entity_id
_entity_poly.type
_entity_poly.pdbx_seq_one_letter_code
_entity_poly.pdbx_strand_id
1 'polypeptide(L)'
;MADEVICGFGRTGNLWGSQTYDIQPDIIIASKCITSGFFPLGAVILGERLTEQMMDASYEAEEFFHGFTAGGHPVGCALALEAIDIIINEKMIENVQRLEPIFMGGLKKFEELEFIGEARGVGLMGALEMVQNKETKQSFDGSISIGERVANQCIENGLICRPLGPSIVLCPPFITTDDEMDIIFETLEKTLKKVFNDVKSLI
;
A
#
# COMPACT_ATOMS: atom_id res chain seq x y z
N MET A 1 -15.85 1.81 11.13
CA MET A 1 -14.85 0.75 10.91
C MET A 1 -13.85 1.22 9.87
N ALA A 2 -12.55 1.08 10.14
CA ALA A 2 -11.48 1.37 9.19
C ALA A 2 -10.79 0.06 8.78
N ASP A 3 -10.66 -0.16 7.48
CA ASP A 3 -9.82 -1.22 6.93
C ASP A 3 -8.39 -0.69 6.78
N GLU A 4 -7.55 -1.05 7.75
CA GLU A 4 -6.15 -0.66 7.84
C GLU A 4 -5.21 -1.80 7.37
N VAL A 5 -5.74 -2.79 6.65
CA VAL A 5 -4.96 -3.93 6.17
C VAL A 5 -3.76 -3.50 5.33
N ILE A 6 -3.88 -2.42 4.54
CA ILE A 6 -2.78 -1.86 3.75
C ILE A 6 -2.16 -0.66 4.44
N CYS A 7 -2.98 0.24 5.00
CA CYS A 7 -2.54 1.54 5.52
C CYS A 7 -1.89 1.46 6.90
N GLY A 8 -2.27 0.46 7.70
CA GLY A 8 -1.78 0.31 9.07
C GLY A 8 -0.28 0.04 9.18
N PHE A 9 0.25 0.36 10.35
CA PHE A 9 1.64 0.16 10.75
C PHE A 9 2.66 1.01 9.98
N GLY A 10 2.26 2.20 9.51
CA GLY A 10 3.23 3.19 9.02
C GLY A 10 3.14 3.56 7.54
N ARG A 11 2.36 2.85 6.71
CA ARG A 11 2.33 3.00 5.25
C ARG A 11 2.02 4.42 4.78
N THR A 12 1.18 5.16 5.52
CA THR A 12 0.75 6.52 5.20
C THR A 12 1.55 7.61 5.93
N GLY A 13 2.65 7.26 6.61
CA GLY A 13 3.41 8.20 7.43
C GLY A 13 2.88 8.38 8.85
N ASN A 14 1.83 7.67 9.22
CA ASN A 14 1.30 7.55 10.59
C ASN A 14 1.10 6.07 10.90
N LEU A 15 1.00 5.72 12.19
CA LEU A 15 0.80 4.32 12.59
C LEU A 15 -0.46 3.73 11.91
N TRP A 16 -1.51 4.55 11.82
CA TRP A 16 -2.77 4.20 11.16
C TRP A 16 -3.13 5.20 10.06
N GLY A 17 -3.66 4.71 8.95
CA GLY A 17 -4.18 5.58 7.89
C GLY A 17 -5.33 6.46 8.38
N SER A 18 -6.13 5.99 9.33
CA SER A 18 -7.17 6.78 9.99
C SER A 18 -6.62 8.04 10.66
N GLN A 19 -5.39 8.01 11.19
CA GLN A 19 -4.74 9.20 11.74
C GLN A 19 -4.38 10.22 10.64
N THR A 20 -3.96 9.72 9.47
CA THR A 20 -3.63 10.58 8.32
C THR A 20 -4.84 11.39 7.82
N TYR A 21 -6.04 10.83 7.97
CA TYR A 21 -7.28 11.44 7.49
C TYR A 21 -8.19 11.95 8.60
N ASP A 22 -7.70 12.05 9.84
CA ASP A 22 -8.45 12.49 11.03
C ASP A 22 -9.77 11.72 11.22
N ILE A 23 -9.72 10.40 11.03
CA ILE A 23 -10.85 9.50 11.23
C ILE A 23 -10.70 8.81 12.58
N GLN A 24 -11.77 8.76 13.37
CA GLN A 24 -11.81 8.04 14.65
C GLN A 24 -12.69 6.78 14.50
N PRO A 25 -12.11 5.63 14.13
CA PRO A 25 -12.89 4.41 13.94
C PRO A 25 -13.20 3.73 15.28
N ASP A 26 -14.38 3.13 15.41
CA ASP A 26 -14.72 2.23 16.52
C ASP A 26 -14.08 0.84 16.34
N ILE A 27 -13.78 0.46 15.09
CA ILE A 27 -13.19 -0.84 14.73
C ILE A 27 -12.08 -0.61 13.72
N ILE A 28 -10.92 -1.22 13.96
CA ILE A 28 -9.80 -1.28 13.01
C ILE A 28 -9.56 -2.73 12.60
N ILE A 29 -9.46 -2.95 11.28
CA ILE A 29 -9.02 -4.24 10.74
C ILE A 29 -7.56 -4.09 10.32
N ALA A 30 -6.68 -4.96 10.84
CA ALA A 30 -5.25 -4.92 10.59
C ALA A 30 -4.71 -6.28 10.11
N SER A 31 -3.72 -6.25 9.24
CA SER A 31 -3.02 -7.43 8.72
C SER A 31 -1.67 -6.99 8.10
N LYS A 32 -1.14 -7.76 7.17
CA LYS A 32 0.09 -7.47 6.39
C LYS A 32 1.27 -7.03 7.24
N CYS A 33 1.46 -5.72 7.44
CA CYS A 33 2.58 -5.18 8.21
C CYS A 33 2.56 -5.59 9.70
N ILE A 34 1.44 -6.07 10.23
CA ILE A 34 1.37 -6.58 11.61
C ILE A 34 2.42 -7.66 11.90
N THR A 35 2.79 -8.46 10.88
CA THR A 35 3.87 -9.43 10.94
C THR A 35 4.88 -9.28 9.82
N SER A 36 4.78 -8.21 9.01
CA SER A 36 5.60 -7.98 7.81
C SER A 36 5.68 -9.19 6.86
N GLY A 37 4.64 -10.03 6.85
CA GLY A 37 4.55 -11.21 5.98
C GLY A 37 5.23 -12.48 6.51
N PHE A 38 5.88 -12.43 7.68
CA PHE A 38 6.56 -13.61 8.27
C PHE A 38 5.59 -14.66 8.82
N PHE A 39 4.36 -14.26 9.14
CA PHE A 39 3.33 -15.17 9.62
C PHE A 39 1.93 -14.70 9.17
N PRO A 40 1.03 -15.62 8.81
CA PRO A 40 -0.35 -15.27 8.46
C PRO A 40 -1.11 -14.85 9.74
N LEU A 41 -1.26 -13.55 9.94
CA LEU A 41 -1.98 -12.95 11.06
C LEU A 41 -2.81 -11.77 10.59
N GLY A 42 -4.01 -11.67 11.15
CA GLY A 42 -4.85 -10.49 11.09
C GLY A 42 -5.43 -10.21 12.46
N ALA A 43 -5.84 -8.97 12.69
CA ALA A 43 -6.44 -8.53 13.93
C ALA A 43 -7.68 -7.67 13.65
N VAL A 44 -8.68 -7.80 14.50
CA VAL A 44 -9.81 -6.87 14.61
C VAL A 44 -9.66 -6.18 15.96
N ILE A 45 -9.44 -4.87 15.94
CA ILE A 45 -9.21 -4.05 17.12
C ILE A 45 -10.49 -3.27 17.38
N LEU A 46 -11.01 -3.37 18.58
CA LEU A 46 -12.25 -2.73 19.00
C LEU A 46 -11.95 -1.53 19.90
N GLY A 47 -12.67 -0.43 19.69
CA GLY A 47 -12.69 0.69 20.61
C GLY A 47 -13.35 0.32 21.94
N GLU A 48 -13.05 1.09 23.00
CA GLU A 48 -13.46 0.82 24.37
C GLU A 48 -14.96 0.55 24.50
N ARG A 49 -15.78 1.43 23.94
CA ARG A 49 -17.25 1.29 23.99
C ARG A 49 -17.78 -0.04 23.41
N LEU A 50 -17.20 -0.51 22.31
CA LEU A 50 -17.59 -1.78 21.70
C LEU A 50 -17.04 -2.96 22.48
N THR A 51 -15.87 -2.84 23.05
CA THR A 51 -15.27 -3.86 23.90
C THR A 51 -16.12 -4.10 25.14
N GLU A 52 -16.57 -3.05 25.81
CA GLU A 52 -17.47 -3.15 26.96
C GLU A 52 -18.77 -3.89 26.59
N GLN A 53 -19.44 -3.46 25.52
CA GLN A 53 -20.69 -4.10 25.05
C GLN A 53 -20.49 -5.58 24.68
N MET A 54 -19.35 -5.92 24.05
CA MET A 54 -19.05 -7.32 23.71
C MET A 54 -18.76 -8.16 24.95
N MET A 55 -18.08 -7.60 25.93
CA MET A 55 -17.80 -8.29 27.18
C MET A 55 -19.10 -8.56 27.94
N ASP A 56 -19.98 -7.58 28.06
CA ASP A 56 -21.28 -7.75 28.73
C ASP A 56 -22.12 -8.83 28.02
N ALA A 57 -22.22 -8.77 26.68
CA ALA A 57 -22.95 -9.77 25.91
C ALA A 57 -22.34 -11.18 26.05
N SER A 58 -21.01 -11.29 26.13
CA SER A 58 -20.32 -12.56 26.34
C SER A 58 -20.55 -13.12 27.74
N TYR A 59 -20.62 -12.28 28.76
CA TYR A 59 -20.98 -12.70 30.12
C TYR A 59 -22.41 -13.19 30.21
N GLU A 60 -23.36 -12.51 29.56
CA GLU A 60 -24.78 -12.94 29.52
C GLU A 60 -24.94 -14.25 28.76
N ALA A 61 -24.19 -14.46 27.68
CA ALA A 61 -24.21 -15.67 26.86
C ALA A 61 -23.36 -16.83 27.42
N GLU A 62 -22.58 -16.58 28.48
CA GLU A 62 -21.58 -17.50 29.04
C GLU A 62 -20.54 -17.99 27.99
N GLU A 63 -20.42 -17.27 26.85
CA GLU A 63 -19.51 -17.63 25.75
C GLU A 63 -19.15 -16.40 24.91
N PHE A 64 -17.91 -16.34 24.45
CA PHE A 64 -17.47 -15.41 23.43
C PHE A 64 -17.51 -16.08 22.05
N PHE A 65 -18.53 -15.77 21.26
CA PHE A 65 -18.78 -16.37 19.94
C PHE A 65 -17.77 -15.89 18.89
N HIS A 66 -16.51 -16.15 19.14
CA HIS A 66 -15.42 -15.90 18.21
C HIS A 66 -14.47 -17.09 18.19
N GLY A 67 -14.09 -17.57 16.99
CA GLY A 67 -13.17 -18.67 16.92
C GLY A 67 -12.65 -18.94 15.52
N PHE A 68 -11.33 -18.89 15.42
CA PHE A 68 -10.56 -19.61 14.43
C PHE A 68 -9.61 -20.52 15.19
N THR A 69 -9.41 -21.74 14.73
CA THR A 69 -8.56 -22.74 15.42
C THR A 69 -7.17 -22.20 15.76
N ALA A 70 -6.57 -21.41 14.85
CA ALA A 70 -5.26 -20.80 15.04
C ALA A 70 -5.32 -19.33 15.54
N GLY A 71 -6.46 -18.86 15.99
CA GLY A 71 -6.60 -17.53 16.59
C GLY A 71 -5.73 -17.41 17.83
N GLY A 72 -4.98 -16.29 17.98
CA GLY A 72 -4.07 -16.08 19.10
C GLY A 72 -2.85 -17.01 19.10
N HIS A 73 -2.46 -17.56 17.95
CA HIS A 73 -1.30 -18.44 17.85
C HIS A 73 -0.05 -17.77 18.43
N PRO A 74 0.64 -18.37 19.43
CA PRO A 74 1.71 -17.71 20.17
C PRO A 74 2.88 -17.25 19.28
N VAL A 75 3.25 -18.02 18.27
CA VAL A 75 4.30 -17.63 17.34
C VAL A 75 3.89 -16.41 16.52
N GLY A 76 2.64 -16.39 16.04
CA GLY A 76 2.10 -15.22 15.30
C GLY A 76 2.06 -13.97 16.14
N CYS A 77 1.62 -14.08 17.40
CA CYS A 77 1.61 -12.97 18.34
C CYS A 77 3.01 -12.46 18.69
N ALA A 78 3.97 -13.35 18.91
CA ALA A 78 5.36 -12.98 19.18
C ALA A 78 6.00 -12.26 17.98
N LEU A 79 5.77 -12.76 16.76
CA LEU A 79 6.24 -12.09 15.54
C LEU A 79 5.59 -10.72 15.32
N ALA A 80 4.30 -10.59 15.66
CA ALA A 80 3.61 -9.31 15.56
C ALA A 80 4.19 -8.27 16.54
N LEU A 81 4.45 -8.66 17.77
CA LEU A 81 5.07 -7.78 18.77
C LEU A 81 6.46 -7.33 18.30
N GLU A 82 7.31 -8.26 17.86
CA GLU A 82 8.63 -7.91 17.34
C GLU A 82 8.58 -7.01 16.11
N ALA A 83 7.67 -7.28 15.16
CA ALA A 83 7.53 -6.45 13.96
C ALA A 83 7.09 -5.01 14.32
N ILE A 84 6.19 -4.86 15.28
CA ILE A 84 5.75 -3.54 15.77
C ILE A 84 6.91 -2.83 16.49
N ASP A 85 7.64 -3.53 17.35
CA ASP A 85 8.78 -2.98 18.06
C ASP A 85 9.88 -2.51 17.10
N ILE A 86 10.17 -3.27 16.05
CA ILE A 86 11.12 -2.87 15.00
C ILE A 86 10.63 -1.59 14.29
N ILE A 87 9.36 -1.52 13.87
CA ILE A 87 8.79 -0.34 13.20
C ILE A 87 8.96 0.91 14.06
N ILE A 88 8.73 0.80 15.38
CA ILE A 88 8.82 1.92 16.32
C ILE A 88 10.27 2.26 16.62
N ASN A 89 11.09 1.27 17.02
CA ASN A 89 12.44 1.50 17.53
C ASN A 89 13.42 1.91 16.43
N GLU A 90 13.24 1.39 15.21
CA GLU A 90 14.04 1.77 14.04
C GLU A 90 13.50 3.01 13.31
N LYS A 91 12.47 3.66 13.86
CA LYS A 91 11.89 4.90 13.32
C LYS A 91 11.46 4.80 11.86
N MET A 92 10.84 3.65 11.51
CA MET A 92 10.42 3.41 10.13
C MET A 92 9.33 4.37 9.67
N ILE A 93 8.44 4.80 10.57
CA ILE A 93 7.38 5.77 10.25
C ILE A 93 8.00 7.13 9.91
N GLU A 94 9.01 7.57 10.65
CA GLU A 94 9.75 8.80 10.37
C GLU A 94 10.47 8.73 9.03
N ASN A 95 11.00 7.56 8.65
CA ASN A 95 11.59 7.39 7.33
C ASN A 95 10.53 7.50 6.22
N VAL A 96 9.34 6.93 6.42
CA VAL A 96 8.22 7.10 5.49
C VAL A 96 7.85 8.57 5.32
N GLN A 97 7.73 9.32 6.42
CA GLN A 97 7.43 10.76 6.40
C GLN A 97 8.53 11.55 5.66
N ARG A 98 9.77 11.19 5.86
CA ARG A 98 10.92 11.82 5.17
C ARG A 98 10.91 11.55 3.65
N LEU A 99 10.58 10.31 3.27
CA LEU A 99 10.58 9.86 1.88
C LEU A 99 9.32 10.28 1.11
N GLU A 100 8.20 10.50 1.77
CA GLU A 100 6.95 10.85 1.12
C GLU A 100 7.06 12.00 0.12
N PRO A 101 7.62 13.18 0.47
CA PRO A 101 7.76 14.28 -0.49
C PRO A 101 8.67 13.93 -1.67
N ILE A 102 9.71 13.12 -1.47
CA ILE A 102 10.59 12.64 -2.53
C ILE A 102 9.82 11.70 -3.46
N PHE A 103 9.12 10.72 -2.87
CA PHE A 103 8.34 9.73 -3.60
C PHE A 103 7.21 10.37 -4.40
N MET A 104 6.41 11.21 -3.77
CA MET A 104 5.30 11.91 -4.44
C MET A 104 5.81 12.90 -5.50
N GLY A 105 6.88 13.64 -5.20
CA GLY A 105 7.50 14.55 -6.16
C GLY A 105 8.07 13.81 -7.38
N GLY A 106 8.66 12.65 -7.19
CA GLY A 106 9.13 11.78 -8.27
C GLY A 106 7.99 11.24 -9.12
N LEU A 107 6.92 10.74 -8.49
CA LEU A 107 5.73 10.25 -9.21
C LEU A 107 5.07 11.36 -10.02
N LYS A 108 4.95 12.56 -9.47
CA LYS A 108 4.33 13.71 -10.17
C LYS A 108 5.06 14.11 -11.45
N LYS A 109 6.38 13.94 -11.54
CA LYS A 109 7.13 14.19 -12.77
C LYS A 109 6.67 13.31 -13.94
N PHE A 110 6.19 12.10 -13.66
CA PHE A 110 5.67 11.23 -14.72
C PHE A 110 4.39 11.74 -15.36
N GLU A 111 3.66 12.66 -14.73
CA GLU A 111 2.52 13.31 -15.37
C GLU A 111 2.90 14.12 -16.62
N GLU A 112 4.17 14.39 -16.84
CA GLU A 112 4.65 15.01 -18.08
C GLU A 112 4.63 14.02 -19.26
N LEU A 113 4.66 12.71 -19.00
CA LEU A 113 4.59 11.69 -20.03
C LEU A 113 3.19 11.63 -20.66
N GLU A 114 3.14 11.38 -21.96
CA GLU A 114 1.94 11.43 -22.80
C GLU A 114 0.75 10.64 -22.25
N PHE A 115 0.99 9.43 -21.75
CA PHE A 115 -0.08 8.52 -21.31
C PHE A 115 -0.25 8.40 -19.80
N ILE A 116 0.39 9.26 -19.00
CA ILE A 116 0.13 9.32 -17.57
C ILE A 116 -0.94 10.38 -17.30
N GLY A 117 -2.13 9.94 -16.96
CA GLY A 117 -3.27 10.82 -16.68
C GLY A 117 -3.24 11.40 -15.26
N GLU A 118 -2.76 10.62 -14.29
CA GLU A 118 -2.69 11.03 -12.89
C GLU A 118 -1.60 10.26 -12.15
N ALA A 119 -0.88 10.96 -11.27
CA ALA A 119 -0.04 10.39 -10.23
C ALA A 119 -0.62 10.75 -8.87
N ARG A 120 -0.95 9.77 -8.04
CA ARG A 120 -1.55 9.96 -6.72
C ARG A 120 -0.95 9.02 -5.68
N GLY A 121 -1.04 9.40 -4.41
CA GLY A 121 -0.56 8.56 -3.31
C GLY A 121 -0.53 9.29 -1.98
N VAL A 122 -0.07 8.59 -0.96
CA VAL A 122 0.15 9.07 0.40
C VAL A 122 1.20 8.20 1.06
N GLY A 123 2.10 8.80 1.83
CA GLY A 123 3.23 8.08 2.41
C GLY A 123 4.07 7.38 1.35
N LEU A 124 4.33 6.09 1.54
CA LEU A 124 4.99 5.23 0.55
C LEU A 124 4.01 4.28 -0.15
N MET A 125 2.86 4.80 -0.52
CA MET A 125 1.89 4.12 -1.38
C MET A 125 1.47 5.08 -2.48
N GLY A 126 1.79 4.75 -3.73
CA GLY A 126 1.49 5.59 -4.87
C GLY A 126 1.04 4.81 -6.09
N ALA A 127 0.39 5.51 -7.00
CA ALA A 127 -0.07 4.94 -8.27
C ALA A 127 0.12 5.93 -9.41
N LEU A 128 0.43 5.39 -10.57
CA LEU A 128 0.37 6.08 -11.86
C LEU A 128 -0.79 5.50 -12.65
N GLU A 129 -1.77 6.33 -12.97
CA GLU A 129 -2.89 5.95 -13.82
C GLU A 129 -2.60 6.30 -15.27
N MET A 130 -2.67 5.30 -16.14
CA MET A 130 -2.40 5.46 -17.55
C MET A 130 -3.69 5.62 -18.35
N VAL A 131 -3.70 6.61 -19.23
CA VAL A 131 -4.84 6.96 -20.10
C VAL A 131 -4.36 7.06 -21.55
N GLN A 132 -5.22 6.71 -22.49
CA GLN A 132 -4.96 6.88 -23.91
C GLN A 132 -5.00 8.35 -24.33
N ASN A 133 -5.85 9.12 -23.66
CA ASN A 133 -5.99 10.56 -23.91
C ASN A 133 -6.19 11.30 -22.60
N LYS A 134 -5.29 12.23 -22.30
CA LYS A 134 -5.32 13.01 -21.06
C LYS A 134 -6.46 14.03 -20.98
N GLU A 135 -6.81 14.63 -22.09
CA GLU A 135 -7.83 15.70 -22.13
C GLU A 135 -9.21 15.11 -21.86
N THR A 136 -9.51 13.98 -22.48
CA THR A 136 -10.79 13.29 -22.34
C THR A 136 -10.83 12.29 -21.20
N LYS A 137 -9.65 11.98 -20.59
CA LYS A 137 -9.46 10.90 -19.61
C LYS A 137 -9.85 9.52 -20.14
N GLN A 138 -9.79 9.34 -21.46
CA GLN A 138 -10.12 8.07 -22.11
C GLN A 138 -9.11 7.00 -21.68
N SER A 139 -9.61 5.91 -21.12
CA SER A 139 -8.81 4.74 -20.80
C SER A 139 -8.33 4.03 -22.05
N PHE A 140 -7.23 3.27 -21.94
CA PHE A 140 -6.85 2.33 -22.98
C PHE A 140 -7.91 1.25 -23.17
N ASP A 141 -8.03 0.73 -24.39
CA ASP A 141 -8.80 -0.49 -24.63
C ASP A 141 -8.24 -1.64 -23.78
N GLY A 142 -9.13 -2.43 -23.19
CA GLY A 142 -8.73 -3.51 -22.28
C GLY A 142 -7.82 -4.56 -22.94
N SER A 143 -7.92 -4.76 -24.25
CA SER A 143 -7.06 -5.69 -25.00
C SER A 143 -5.59 -5.26 -25.03
N ILE A 144 -5.30 -3.98 -24.82
CA ILE A 144 -3.93 -3.44 -24.74
C ILE A 144 -3.24 -3.87 -23.44
N SER A 145 -4.00 -4.07 -22.36
CA SER A 145 -3.46 -4.47 -21.04
C SER A 145 -2.26 -3.62 -20.61
N ILE A 146 -2.40 -2.28 -20.71
CA ILE A 146 -1.28 -1.33 -20.54
C ILE A 146 -0.57 -1.51 -19.19
N GLY A 147 -1.31 -1.70 -18.09
CA GLY A 147 -0.74 -1.91 -16.75
C GLY A 147 0.15 -3.16 -16.69
N GLU A 148 -0.30 -4.27 -17.27
CA GLU A 148 0.45 -5.52 -17.30
C GLU A 148 1.71 -5.40 -18.18
N ARG A 149 1.62 -4.71 -19.31
CA ARG A 149 2.79 -4.44 -20.16
C ARG A 149 3.85 -3.66 -19.41
N VAL A 150 3.46 -2.62 -18.70
CA VAL A 150 4.39 -1.84 -17.86
C VAL A 150 4.96 -2.69 -16.75
N ALA A 151 4.13 -3.43 -16.02
CA ALA A 151 4.59 -4.28 -14.92
C ALA A 151 5.58 -5.36 -15.39
N ASN A 152 5.29 -6.05 -16.50
CA ASN A 152 6.18 -7.06 -17.07
C ASN A 152 7.52 -6.45 -17.51
N GLN A 153 7.49 -5.30 -18.16
CA GLN A 153 8.71 -4.60 -18.56
C GLN A 153 9.50 -4.07 -17.36
N CYS A 154 8.82 -3.67 -16.26
CA CYS A 154 9.47 -3.34 -15.00
C CYS A 154 10.24 -4.54 -14.45
N ILE A 155 9.62 -5.74 -14.44
CA ILE A 155 10.28 -6.98 -13.97
C ILE A 155 11.54 -7.27 -14.79
N GLU A 156 11.49 -7.15 -16.11
CA GLU A 156 12.67 -7.32 -16.98
C GLU A 156 13.78 -6.30 -16.66
N ASN A 157 13.41 -5.12 -16.17
CA ASN A 157 14.36 -4.08 -15.77
C ASN A 157 14.75 -4.14 -14.28
N GLY A 158 14.30 -5.16 -13.53
CA GLY A 158 14.66 -5.40 -12.13
C GLY A 158 13.77 -4.68 -11.09
N LEU A 159 12.63 -4.14 -11.52
CA LEU A 159 11.66 -3.49 -10.62
C LEU A 159 10.34 -4.27 -10.58
N ILE A 160 9.87 -4.60 -9.38
CA ILE A 160 8.55 -5.20 -9.19
C ILE A 160 7.54 -4.11 -8.85
N CYS A 161 6.52 -3.96 -9.67
CA CYS A 161 5.34 -3.13 -9.38
C CYS A 161 4.06 -3.92 -9.64
N ARG A 162 2.95 -3.45 -9.08
CA ARG A 162 1.67 -4.16 -9.20
C ARG A 162 0.77 -3.49 -10.24
N PRO A 163 0.37 -4.20 -11.31
CA PRO A 163 -0.66 -3.70 -12.21
C PRO A 163 -2.04 -3.78 -11.53
N LEU A 164 -2.85 -2.76 -11.74
CA LEU A 164 -4.24 -2.69 -11.31
C LEU A 164 -5.06 -2.02 -12.42
N GLY A 165 -5.55 -2.85 -13.35
CA GLY A 165 -6.15 -2.35 -14.59
C GLY A 165 -5.16 -1.45 -15.36
N PRO A 166 -5.55 -0.22 -15.71
CA PRO A 166 -4.66 0.71 -16.42
C PRO A 166 -3.63 1.40 -15.50
N SER A 167 -3.66 1.12 -14.21
CA SER A 167 -2.74 1.73 -13.25
C SER A 167 -1.62 0.77 -12.85
N ILE A 168 -0.48 1.33 -12.46
CA ILE A 168 0.56 0.62 -11.71
C ILE A 168 0.65 1.19 -10.30
N VAL A 169 0.77 0.30 -9.32
CA VAL A 169 0.88 0.65 -7.90
C VAL A 169 2.28 0.35 -7.42
N LEU A 170 2.82 1.29 -6.65
CA LEU A 170 4.14 1.24 -6.03
C LEU A 170 3.99 1.36 -4.52
N CYS A 171 4.63 0.45 -3.82
CA CYS A 171 4.66 0.43 -2.36
C CYS A 171 6.09 0.10 -1.88
N PRO A 172 7.05 1.04 -2.01
CA PRO A 172 8.41 0.80 -1.57
C PRO A 172 8.48 0.37 -0.10
N PRO A 173 9.47 -0.44 0.29
CA PRO A 173 9.69 -0.79 1.69
C PRO A 173 9.91 0.46 2.56
N PHE A 174 9.57 0.39 3.86
CA PHE A 174 9.77 1.52 4.78
C PHE A 174 11.24 1.88 4.99
N ILE A 175 12.14 0.92 4.75
CA ILE A 175 13.59 1.06 4.87
C ILE A 175 14.26 1.55 3.58
N THR A 176 13.49 1.86 2.53
CA THR A 176 14.04 2.36 1.26
C THR A 176 14.94 3.58 1.50
N THR A 177 16.10 3.57 0.87
CA THR A 177 17.06 4.67 0.88
C THR A 177 16.79 5.65 -0.27
N ASP A 178 17.45 6.81 -0.25
CA ASP A 178 17.33 7.78 -1.33
C ASP A 178 17.89 7.22 -2.65
N ASP A 179 19.02 6.53 -2.61
CA ASP A 179 19.63 5.89 -3.79
C ASP A 179 18.71 4.82 -4.40
N GLU A 180 18.04 4.02 -3.56
CA GLU A 180 17.06 3.04 -4.03
C GLU A 180 15.82 3.71 -4.61
N MET A 181 15.40 4.84 -4.07
CA MET A 181 14.29 5.62 -4.62
C MET A 181 14.65 6.17 -6.03
N ASP A 182 15.87 6.65 -6.22
CA ASP A 182 16.35 7.08 -7.53
C ASP A 182 16.37 5.92 -8.53
N ILE A 183 16.84 4.74 -8.13
CA ILE A 183 16.81 3.53 -8.97
C ILE A 183 15.36 3.18 -9.38
N ILE A 184 14.41 3.29 -8.46
CA ILE A 184 12.98 3.06 -8.76
C ILE A 184 12.51 4.02 -9.85
N PHE A 185 12.78 5.32 -9.71
CA PHE A 185 12.33 6.32 -10.69
C PHE A 185 13.01 6.19 -12.05
N GLU A 186 14.31 5.98 -12.08
CA GLU A 186 15.05 5.77 -13.34
C GLU A 186 14.55 4.53 -14.10
N THR A 187 14.34 3.44 -13.38
CA THR A 187 13.81 2.19 -13.96
C THR A 187 12.40 2.38 -14.50
N LEU A 188 11.56 3.08 -13.74
CA LEU A 188 10.19 3.39 -14.14
C LEU A 188 10.16 4.28 -15.39
N GLU A 189 10.95 5.34 -15.40
CA GLU A 189 11.03 6.27 -16.53
C GLU A 189 11.41 5.56 -17.83
N LYS A 190 12.49 4.78 -17.76
CA LYS A 190 12.96 3.96 -18.90
C LYS A 190 11.87 3.00 -19.38
N THR A 191 11.20 2.34 -18.44
CA THR A 191 10.13 1.37 -18.73
C THR A 191 8.94 2.03 -19.40
N LEU A 192 8.43 3.11 -18.82
CA LEU A 192 7.27 3.84 -19.33
C LEU A 192 7.55 4.38 -20.75
N LYS A 193 8.70 5.01 -20.97
CA LYS A 193 9.09 5.50 -22.31
C LYS A 193 9.11 4.39 -23.35
N LYS A 194 9.66 3.22 -23.02
CA LYS A 194 9.70 2.08 -23.93
C LYS A 194 8.29 1.57 -24.24
N VAL A 195 7.52 1.25 -23.20
CA VAL A 195 6.17 0.67 -23.37
C VAL A 195 5.25 1.64 -24.11
N PHE A 196 5.33 2.94 -23.83
CA PHE A 196 4.51 3.94 -24.52
C PHE A 196 4.85 4.04 -26.01
N ASN A 197 6.13 3.94 -26.36
CA ASN A 197 6.51 3.87 -27.79
C ASN A 197 5.97 2.63 -28.48
N ASP A 198 6.03 1.47 -27.82
CA ASP A 198 5.52 0.22 -28.37
C ASP A 198 4.00 0.27 -28.57
N VAL A 199 3.27 0.86 -27.61
CA VAL A 199 1.81 0.95 -27.63
C VAL A 199 1.30 1.96 -28.66
N LYS A 200 2.04 3.01 -29.02
CA LYS A 200 1.64 3.98 -30.04
C LYS A 200 1.30 3.34 -31.38
N SER A 201 1.88 2.21 -31.70
CA SER A 201 1.59 1.47 -32.94
C SER A 201 0.32 0.63 -32.87
N LEU A 202 -0.31 0.53 -31.68
CA LEU A 202 -1.49 -0.31 -31.40
C LEU A 202 -2.77 0.51 -31.24
N ILE A 203 -2.66 1.84 -31.17
CA ILE A 203 -3.74 2.81 -30.99
C ILE A 203 -3.78 3.78 -32.19
#